data_1d2a1c9fb6c874e5ca0604cda9f2fe95
#
_entry.id   1d2a1c9fb6c874e5ca0604cda9f2fe95
#
_cell.length_a   1.000
_cell.length_b   1.000
_cell.length_c   1.000
_cell.angle_alpha   90.00
_cell.angle_beta   90.00
_cell.angle_gamma   90.00
#
_symmetry.space_group_name_H-M   'P 1'
#
loop_
_entity.id
_entity.type
_entity.pdbx_description
1 polymer ?
#
loop_
_entity_poly.entity_id
_entity_poly.type
_entity_poly.pdbx_seq_one_letter_code
_entity_poly.pdbx_strand_id
1 'polypeptide(L)'
;MKKRVLAAMMPCAMAAGLLSGGSSEPKNPGDSNEPVTTAAAGQTEAGDATAAAQEESGPKIFHDYMTTDVDTINPHIYTMSVSGDVIARTSLQLYRQYPNAEGTSFEYLPELAEKEPEKADEEGKVWHIKIRENAKWENGDAIDVDDVIYSFKMCLDPIMVNSRASQLASDYITITKASDYSLQGNAGTVAWEDVGIKKADDYTLELQLDAPVTAEDIKSHFNYVWTCLVHEPTYEACMSEDRSTNTYGSTREKYMSCGAFILDQWIAGSQFDMKKNPDFVLGDKIKLDGYNYKIVGDRNTALELYLNGELDAVSLSPESIEQYIDDPSIKKAPATSIQTLTINHGNTNNNGILGNLNFRKALFYAVDRESIAKMTNGIPANYLVASKCLGLDGKTYRDMEESQALLEPNLGYDPAKAKEYYEKALEECGLTSLTLTLQYNETSANNKAASEFLHKSLPEVFGDSFTLELMAGSTSVLNSYIKGWKEGDPNSFELQWRGWNTSTPAPWNGLKVYSSMYSNKNEPYYNDEFDALWEKANYDIEAKLDPAYRMDLTRQMEKIVLDEVAACPVYEAPSYNLISSKIHLVCDEYIPGYGFGYILSTKD
;
A
#
# COMPACT_ATOMS: atom_id res chain seq x y z
N MET A 1 -23.76 38.92 8.93
CA MET A 1 -22.80 40.00 8.65
C MET A 1 -21.48 39.38 8.28
N LYS A 2 -21.10 39.53 7.00
CA LYS A 2 -19.89 38.95 6.42
C LYS A 2 -18.66 39.74 6.83
N LYS A 3 -17.61 39.09 7.33
CA LYS A 3 -16.26 39.69 7.33
C LYS A 3 -15.34 38.74 6.54
N ARG A 4 -14.93 39.22 5.37
CA ARG A 4 -13.85 38.67 4.54
C ARG A 4 -12.52 39.03 5.20
N VAL A 5 -11.63 38.07 5.34
CA VAL A 5 -10.21 38.30 5.61
C VAL A 5 -9.45 37.99 4.32
N LEU A 6 -8.83 38.99 3.76
CA LEU A 6 -7.90 38.91 2.64
C LEU A 6 -6.55 38.45 3.19
N ALA A 7 -6.00 37.36 2.68
CA ALA A 7 -4.60 36.99 2.87
C ALA A 7 -3.80 37.43 1.64
N ALA A 8 -2.79 38.25 1.88
CA ALA A 8 -1.90 38.79 0.87
C ALA A 8 -0.84 37.73 0.45
N MET A 9 -0.75 37.50 -0.83
CA MET A 9 0.37 36.75 -1.44
C MET A 9 1.54 37.68 -1.70
N MET A 10 2.72 37.34 -1.20
CA MET A 10 4.00 37.88 -1.65
C MET A 10 4.64 36.95 -2.67
N PRO A 11 5.11 37.43 -3.81
CA PRO A 11 5.89 36.63 -4.75
C PRO A 11 7.39 36.69 -4.41
N CYS A 12 8.01 35.51 -4.24
CA CYS A 12 9.47 35.37 -4.23
C CYS A 12 10.00 35.34 -5.66
N ALA A 13 10.77 36.32 -6.05
CA ALA A 13 11.48 36.36 -7.31
C ALA A 13 12.76 35.52 -7.24
N MET A 14 12.91 34.54 -8.15
CA MET A 14 14.16 33.83 -8.41
C MET A 14 15.01 34.66 -9.37
N ALA A 15 16.20 35.04 -8.93
CA ALA A 15 17.25 35.63 -9.79
C ALA A 15 18.02 34.51 -10.50
N ALA A 16 17.97 34.52 -11.82
CA ALA A 16 18.80 33.69 -12.68
C ALA A 16 20.22 34.30 -12.78
N GLY A 17 21.23 33.54 -12.39
CA GLY A 17 22.64 33.87 -12.64
C GLY A 17 23.19 33.02 -13.78
N LEU A 18 23.38 33.66 -14.94
CA LEU A 18 24.15 33.12 -16.07
C LEU A 18 25.64 33.24 -15.76
N LEU A 19 26.39 32.18 -15.87
CA LEU A 19 27.83 32.20 -16.12
C LEU A 19 28.19 31.24 -17.24
N SER A 20 28.72 31.83 -18.27
CA SER A 20 29.26 31.26 -19.50
C SER A 20 30.69 30.76 -19.30
N GLY A 21 31.03 29.70 -20.04
CA GLY A 21 32.34 29.65 -20.63
C GLY A 21 33.21 28.43 -20.37
N GLY A 22 33.60 27.76 -21.41
CA GLY A 22 34.87 27.08 -21.46
C GLY A 22 34.87 25.64 -21.94
N SER A 23 34.86 25.45 -23.25
CA SER A 23 35.25 24.22 -23.93
C SER A 23 36.74 23.91 -23.76
N SER A 24 37.10 22.67 -23.42
CA SER A 24 38.39 22.12 -23.78
C SER A 24 38.32 20.59 -23.88
N GLU A 25 38.51 20.09 -25.09
CA GLU A 25 38.74 18.67 -25.39
C GLU A 25 40.01 18.15 -24.71
N PRO A 26 40.09 16.90 -24.30
CA PRO A 26 41.35 16.26 -24.05
C PRO A 26 41.76 15.35 -25.24
N LYS A 27 42.98 15.57 -25.67
CA LYS A 27 43.76 14.78 -26.64
C LYS A 27 44.07 13.40 -26.07
N ASN A 28 44.00 12.42 -26.97
CA ASN A 28 44.57 11.09 -26.85
C ASN A 28 46.10 11.15 -27.03
N PRO A 29 46.87 10.31 -26.36
CA PRO A 29 48.04 9.68 -27.01
C PRO A 29 48.14 8.17 -26.73
N GLY A 30 48.17 7.44 -27.72
CA GLY A 30 49.03 6.49 -28.36
C GLY A 30 49.69 5.37 -27.52
N ASP A 31 49.43 4.19 -28.06
CA ASP A 31 50.22 2.97 -28.14
C ASP A 31 51.58 2.87 -27.41
N SER A 32 51.74 1.77 -26.66
CA SER A 32 52.96 0.96 -26.67
C SER A 32 52.64 -0.50 -26.27
N ASN A 33 52.74 -1.37 -27.26
CA ASN A 33 52.95 -2.82 -27.15
C ASN A 33 54.32 -3.11 -26.52
N GLU A 34 54.41 -4.11 -25.64
CA GLU A 34 55.30 -5.25 -25.80
C GLU A 34 55.11 -6.34 -24.71
N PRO A 35 55.51 -7.59 -24.94
CA PRO A 35 54.86 -8.77 -24.41
C PRO A 35 55.64 -9.41 -23.24
N VAL A 36 54.93 -10.11 -22.34
CA VAL A 36 55.57 -10.94 -21.32
C VAL A 36 55.33 -12.41 -21.58
N THR A 37 56.45 -13.07 -21.66
CA THR A 37 56.72 -14.47 -21.92
C THR A 37 56.11 -15.44 -20.90
N THR A 38 55.66 -16.56 -21.45
CA THR A 38 55.33 -17.82 -20.78
C THR A 38 56.55 -18.47 -20.12
N ALA A 39 56.37 -19.04 -18.95
CA ALA A 39 57.20 -20.11 -18.43
C ALA A 39 56.33 -21.22 -17.81
N ALA A 40 56.65 -22.44 -18.21
CA ALA A 40 55.90 -23.66 -18.00
C ALA A 40 56.34 -24.44 -16.75
N ALA A 41 55.40 -25.22 -16.24
CA ALA A 41 55.46 -26.57 -15.70
C ALA A 41 56.36 -26.91 -14.52
N GLY A 42 55.73 -27.41 -13.47
CA GLY A 42 56.31 -28.30 -12.48
C GLY A 42 55.21 -29.10 -11.81
N GLN A 43 54.97 -30.33 -12.28
CA GLN A 43 54.18 -31.36 -11.59
C GLN A 43 54.91 -31.84 -10.35
N THR A 44 54.19 -31.96 -9.24
CA THR A 44 54.51 -32.94 -8.19
C THR A 44 53.24 -33.50 -7.57
N GLU A 45 53.26 -34.80 -7.34
CA GLU A 45 52.20 -35.73 -7.08
C GLU A 45 51.52 -35.58 -5.70
N ALA A 46 50.28 -36.04 -5.72
CA ALA A 46 49.40 -36.63 -4.68
C ALA A 46 49.85 -36.64 -3.23
N GLY A 47 49.02 -36.03 -2.39
CA GLY A 47 48.84 -36.31 -1.01
C GLY A 47 47.37 -36.21 -0.67
N ASP A 48 46.75 -37.39 -0.54
CA ASP A 48 45.38 -37.57 -0.11
C ASP A 48 45.19 -37.08 1.31
N ALA A 49 44.40 -36.01 1.51
CA ALA A 49 43.88 -35.61 2.80
C ALA A 49 42.51 -34.96 2.53
N THR A 50 41.47 -35.79 2.61
CA THR A 50 40.09 -35.34 2.78
C THR A 50 39.93 -34.56 4.08
N ALA A 51 40.24 -33.27 4.04
CA ALA A 51 39.69 -32.30 4.97
C ALA A 51 38.45 -31.69 4.25
N ALA A 52 37.27 -32.06 4.71
CA ALA A 52 36.07 -31.32 4.38
C ALA A 52 36.29 -29.87 4.81
N ALA A 53 36.58 -29.02 3.84
CA ALA A 53 36.49 -27.59 4.03
C ALA A 53 35.03 -27.30 4.37
N GLN A 54 34.72 -26.98 5.61
CA GLN A 54 33.55 -26.20 5.93
C GLN A 54 33.79 -24.87 5.19
N GLU A 55 33.08 -24.66 4.09
CA GLU A 55 32.86 -23.33 3.55
C GLU A 55 32.19 -22.55 4.69
N GLU A 56 32.93 -21.65 5.33
CA GLU A 56 32.34 -20.61 6.14
C GLU A 56 31.44 -19.81 5.21
N SER A 57 30.16 -20.15 5.19
CA SER A 57 29.17 -19.37 4.47
C SER A 57 29.20 -17.95 5.05
N GLY A 58 29.42 -16.95 4.21
CA GLY A 58 29.36 -15.54 4.61
C GLY A 58 28.00 -15.18 5.26
N PRO A 59 27.84 -13.98 5.80
CA PRO A 59 26.61 -13.57 6.46
C PRO A 59 25.42 -13.72 5.50
N LYS A 60 24.32 -14.28 6.01
CA LYS A 60 23.07 -14.53 5.26
C LYS A 60 22.22 -13.26 5.19
N ILE A 61 22.58 -12.38 4.28
CA ILE A 61 21.90 -11.09 4.08
C ILE A 61 20.92 -11.23 2.91
N PHE A 62 19.67 -10.85 3.12
CA PHE A 62 18.70 -10.73 2.03
C PHE A 62 18.90 -9.39 1.31
N HIS A 63 19.18 -9.43 0.01
CA HIS A 63 19.36 -8.26 -0.85
C HIS A 63 18.09 -7.97 -1.64
N ASP A 64 17.42 -6.89 -1.31
CA ASP A 64 16.18 -6.40 -1.92
C ASP A 64 16.41 -5.03 -2.57
N TYR A 65 15.39 -4.48 -3.20
CA TYR A 65 15.46 -3.15 -3.78
C TYR A 65 14.17 -2.34 -3.56
N MET A 66 14.31 -1.02 -3.65
CA MET A 66 13.21 -0.05 -3.66
C MET A 66 13.29 0.77 -4.94
N THR A 67 12.14 1.10 -5.53
CA THR A 67 12.10 1.93 -6.75
C THR A 67 12.27 3.42 -6.47
N THR A 68 12.22 3.83 -5.22
CA THR A 68 12.39 5.22 -4.78
C THR A 68 12.93 5.25 -3.35
N ASP A 69 13.54 6.37 -2.96
CA ASP A 69 13.96 6.59 -1.58
C ASP A 69 12.75 6.80 -0.67
N VAL A 70 12.94 6.65 0.63
CA VAL A 70 11.92 6.94 1.65
C VAL A 70 11.71 8.46 1.78
N ASP A 71 10.49 8.86 2.13
CA ASP A 71 10.23 10.25 2.54
C ASP A 71 10.70 10.49 3.99
N THR A 72 10.48 9.54 4.87
CA THR A 72 10.94 9.48 6.26
C THR A 72 10.70 8.08 6.79
N ILE A 73 11.42 7.67 7.84
CA ILE A 73 11.10 6.47 8.62
C ILE A 73 10.49 6.82 10.00
N ASN A 74 9.86 7.99 10.11
CA ASN A 74 9.02 8.33 11.27
C ASN A 74 7.62 7.68 11.09
N PRO A 75 7.19 6.75 11.98
CA PRO A 75 5.93 6.04 11.83
C PRO A 75 4.69 6.95 11.90
N HIS A 76 4.81 8.17 12.42
CA HIS A 76 3.68 9.08 12.60
C HIS A 76 3.35 9.94 11.37
N ILE A 77 4.32 10.11 10.45
CA ILE A 77 4.17 11.07 9.32
C ILE A 77 4.53 10.50 7.95
N TYR A 78 5.09 9.28 7.86
CA TYR A 78 5.45 8.70 6.56
C TYR A 78 4.25 8.63 5.62
N THR A 79 4.49 8.80 4.31
CA THR A 79 3.45 8.74 3.29
C THR A 79 3.71 7.66 2.24
N MET A 80 4.94 7.22 2.09
CA MET A 80 5.36 6.24 1.08
C MET A 80 5.38 4.82 1.64
N SER A 81 4.95 3.83 0.83
CA SER A 81 4.96 2.42 1.22
C SER A 81 6.37 1.91 1.56
N VAL A 82 7.37 2.34 0.79
CA VAL A 82 8.79 1.97 1.01
C VAL A 82 9.31 2.41 2.38
N SER A 83 8.81 3.54 2.90
CA SER A 83 9.11 3.98 4.27
C SER A 83 8.55 2.98 5.30
N GLY A 84 7.31 2.54 5.07
CA GLY A 84 6.66 1.52 5.90
C GLY A 84 7.44 0.20 5.92
N ASP A 85 8.06 -0.19 4.80
CA ASP A 85 8.87 -1.40 4.70
C ASP A 85 10.12 -1.37 5.59
N VAL A 86 10.81 -0.22 5.67
CA VAL A 86 11.95 -0.04 6.58
C VAL A 86 11.50 -0.02 8.04
N ILE A 87 10.45 0.76 8.36
CA ILE A 87 9.92 0.87 9.72
C ILE A 87 9.48 -0.51 10.23
N ALA A 88 8.75 -1.28 9.41
CA ALA A 88 8.26 -2.60 9.78
C ALA A 88 9.37 -3.59 10.14
N ARG A 89 10.58 -3.44 9.60
CA ARG A 89 11.72 -4.29 9.91
C ARG A 89 12.50 -3.83 11.13
N THR A 90 12.50 -2.53 11.40
CA THR A 90 13.36 -1.90 12.41
C THR A 90 12.63 -1.46 13.68
N SER A 91 11.30 -1.57 13.73
CA SER A 91 10.50 -1.21 14.90
C SER A 91 9.53 -2.33 15.31
N LEU A 92 9.09 -2.29 16.57
CA LEU A 92 8.13 -3.23 17.15
C LEU A 92 6.68 -2.72 16.96
N GLN A 93 5.78 -3.68 16.81
CA GLN A 93 4.32 -3.52 16.87
C GLN A 93 3.77 -4.35 18.04
N LEU A 94 2.58 -4.05 18.54
CA LEU A 94 1.98 -4.89 19.58
C LEU A 94 1.66 -6.29 19.03
N TYR A 95 1.12 -6.36 17.83
CA TYR A 95 0.82 -7.61 17.11
C TYR A 95 1.37 -7.52 15.69
N ARG A 96 1.71 -8.66 15.10
CA ARG A 96 2.19 -8.73 13.71
C ARG A 96 1.61 -9.93 12.99
N GLN A 97 1.39 -9.78 11.69
CA GLN A 97 1.02 -10.88 10.80
C GLN A 97 2.19 -11.85 10.64
N TYR A 98 1.90 -13.12 10.79
CA TYR A 98 2.79 -14.25 10.50
C TYR A 98 2.03 -15.30 9.70
N PRO A 99 2.70 -16.11 8.86
CA PRO A 99 2.04 -17.22 8.20
C PRO A 99 1.49 -18.18 9.24
N ASN A 100 0.31 -18.75 8.96
CA ASN A 100 -0.23 -19.85 9.76
C ASN A 100 0.65 -21.10 9.60
N ALA A 101 0.40 -22.13 10.41
CA ALA A 101 1.21 -23.35 10.41
C ALA A 101 1.22 -24.08 9.07
N GLU A 102 0.15 -23.95 8.30
CA GLU A 102 -0.02 -24.57 6.97
C GLU A 102 0.61 -23.76 5.83
N GLY A 103 1.04 -22.51 6.06
CA GLY A 103 1.58 -21.61 5.04
C GLY A 103 0.55 -21.14 4.00
N THR A 104 -0.74 -21.25 4.29
CA THR A 104 -1.84 -20.93 3.35
C THR A 104 -2.54 -19.61 3.64
N SER A 105 -2.38 -19.08 4.85
CA SER A 105 -2.96 -17.82 5.32
C SER A 105 -2.04 -17.20 6.37
N PHE A 106 -2.44 -16.07 6.94
CA PHE A 106 -1.74 -15.44 8.05
C PHE A 106 -2.61 -15.44 9.30
N GLU A 107 -1.95 -15.28 10.44
CA GLU A 107 -2.55 -14.99 11.75
C GLU A 107 -1.84 -13.80 12.40
N TYR A 108 -2.54 -13.10 13.28
CA TYR A 108 -1.92 -12.04 14.09
C TYR A 108 -1.34 -12.66 15.36
N LEU A 109 -0.02 -12.69 15.46
CA LEU A 109 0.68 -13.16 16.65
C LEU A 109 1.13 -11.98 17.52
N PRO A 110 1.20 -12.16 18.85
CA PRO A 110 1.82 -11.20 19.74
C PRO A 110 3.30 -10.99 19.40
N GLU A 111 3.70 -9.72 19.18
CA GLU A 111 5.11 -9.33 18.98
C GLU A 111 5.63 -8.60 20.21
N LEU A 112 5.36 -7.30 20.41
CA LEU A 112 5.62 -6.61 21.68
C LEU A 112 4.64 -7.05 22.76
N ALA A 113 3.37 -7.28 22.42
CA ALA A 113 2.43 -7.94 23.32
C ALA A 113 2.97 -9.31 23.73
N GLU A 114 2.78 -9.69 25.00
CA GLU A 114 3.19 -11.00 25.51
C GLU A 114 2.17 -12.10 25.12
N LYS A 115 0.91 -11.73 25.02
CA LYS A 115 -0.23 -12.66 24.78
C LYS A 115 -1.38 -11.96 24.04
N GLU A 116 -2.46 -12.70 23.79
CA GLU A 116 -3.71 -12.16 23.26
C GLU A 116 -4.25 -11.01 24.14
N PRO A 117 -4.96 -10.01 23.55
CA PRO A 117 -5.57 -8.95 24.31
C PRO A 117 -6.72 -9.50 25.17
N GLU A 118 -6.86 -9.00 26.39
CA GLU A 118 -7.85 -9.49 27.37
C GLU A 118 -8.94 -8.44 27.61
N LYS A 119 -10.21 -8.87 27.57
CA LYS A 119 -11.31 -8.00 27.98
C LYS A 119 -11.20 -7.65 29.46
N ALA A 120 -11.28 -6.36 29.79
CA ALA A 120 -11.32 -5.87 31.15
C ALA A 120 -12.73 -5.48 31.61
N ASP A 121 -13.72 -5.49 30.69
CA ASP A 121 -15.14 -5.28 30.98
C ASP A 121 -16.02 -6.33 30.26
N GLU A 122 -17.31 -6.39 30.64
CA GLU A 122 -18.28 -7.29 30.04
C GLU A 122 -18.71 -6.83 28.61
N GLU A 123 -18.66 -5.52 28.35
CA GLU A 123 -19.14 -4.92 27.11
C GLU A 123 -18.13 -5.10 25.96
N GLY A 124 -16.85 -5.36 26.23
CA GLY A 124 -15.79 -5.42 25.22
C GLY A 124 -15.34 -4.04 24.74
N LYS A 125 -15.45 -3.04 25.61
CA LYS A 125 -14.98 -1.66 25.39
C LYS A 125 -13.71 -1.33 26.14
N VAL A 126 -13.36 -2.11 27.17
CA VAL A 126 -12.11 -1.94 27.90
C VAL A 126 -11.26 -3.19 27.73
N TRP A 127 -10.01 -2.98 27.31
CA TRP A 127 -9.08 -4.05 26.99
C TRP A 127 -7.74 -3.84 27.65
N HIS A 128 -7.13 -4.93 28.12
CA HIS A 128 -5.76 -4.96 28.61
C HIS A 128 -4.85 -5.66 27.62
N ILE A 129 -3.71 -5.04 27.31
CA ILE A 129 -2.66 -5.61 26.48
C ILE A 129 -1.40 -5.65 27.32
N LYS A 130 -0.98 -6.85 27.73
CA LYS A 130 0.29 -7.05 28.42
C LYS A 130 1.43 -7.07 27.43
N ILE A 131 2.47 -6.26 27.66
CA ILE A 131 3.70 -6.23 26.85
C ILE A 131 4.82 -7.04 27.50
N ARG A 132 5.79 -7.43 26.68
CA ARG A 132 6.94 -8.25 27.10
C ARG A 132 7.92 -7.46 27.92
N GLU A 133 8.32 -7.99 29.08
CA GLU A 133 9.31 -7.38 29.98
C GLU A 133 10.76 -7.45 29.46
N ASN A 134 11.03 -8.29 28.44
CA ASN A 134 12.37 -8.47 27.85
C ASN A 134 12.59 -7.66 26.56
N ALA A 135 11.63 -6.81 26.15
CA ALA A 135 11.79 -5.97 24.99
C ALA A 135 12.79 -4.83 25.24
N LYS A 136 13.61 -4.51 24.23
CA LYS A 136 14.66 -3.49 24.34
C LYS A 136 14.82 -2.66 23.08
N TRP A 137 15.26 -1.44 23.27
CA TRP A 137 15.83 -0.61 22.24
C TRP A 137 17.24 -1.06 21.86
N GLU A 138 17.75 -0.69 20.68
CA GLU A 138 19.09 -1.06 20.19
C GLU A 138 20.25 -0.56 21.07
N ASN A 139 20.00 0.47 21.89
CA ASN A 139 20.98 0.99 22.86
C ASN A 139 20.98 0.20 24.19
N GLY A 140 20.08 -0.79 24.34
CA GLY A 140 19.93 -1.64 25.51
C GLY A 140 18.89 -1.15 26.54
N ASP A 141 18.29 0.02 26.36
CA ASP A 141 17.22 0.51 27.22
C ASP A 141 16.02 -0.44 27.18
N ALA A 142 15.38 -0.69 28.31
CA ALA A 142 14.16 -1.49 28.39
C ALA A 142 12.99 -0.75 27.75
N ILE A 143 12.07 -1.52 27.16
CA ILE A 143 10.80 -1.00 26.66
C ILE A 143 9.70 -1.38 27.66
N ASP A 144 8.97 -0.38 28.14
CA ASP A 144 7.82 -0.56 29.01
C ASP A 144 6.55 0.10 28.43
N VAL A 145 5.45 0.12 29.21
CA VAL A 145 4.18 0.67 28.73
C VAL A 145 4.22 2.18 28.55
N ASP A 146 5.15 2.89 29.22
CA ASP A 146 5.29 4.33 29.07
C ASP A 146 5.84 4.67 27.67
N ASP A 147 6.73 3.83 27.08
CA ASP A 147 7.18 3.97 25.68
C ASP A 147 6.02 3.84 24.69
N VAL A 148 5.11 2.88 24.94
CA VAL A 148 3.92 2.69 24.10
C VAL A 148 2.99 3.90 24.18
N ILE A 149 2.71 4.36 25.41
CA ILE A 149 1.86 5.53 25.66
C ILE A 149 2.47 6.80 25.09
N TYR A 150 3.79 6.99 25.26
CA TYR A 150 4.52 8.11 24.68
C TYR A 150 4.40 8.11 23.14
N SER A 151 4.65 6.97 22.50
CA SER A 151 4.56 6.82 21.05
C SER A 151 3.18 7.17 20.52
N PHE A 152 2.13 6.67 21.16
CA PHE A 152 0.75 6.95 20.75
C PHE A 152 0.35 8.40 21.04
N LYS A 153 0.80 8.98 22.16
CA LYS A 153 0.58 10.38 22.48
C LYS A 153 1.21 11.30 21.45
N MET A 154 2.45 11.00 21.03
CA MET A 154 3.13 11.79 20.00
C MET A 154 2.49 11.62 18.63
N CYS A 155 1.99 10.44 18.29
CA CYS A 155 1.20 10.24 17.06
C CYS A 155 -0.06 11.12 17.05
N LEU A 156 -0.76 11.22 18.18
CA LEU A 156 -1.99 12.00 18.36
C LEU A 156 -1.75 13.47 18.72
N ASP A 157 -0.50 13.94 18.78
CA ASP A 157 -0.17 15.32 19.21
C ASP A 157 -0.95 16.35 18.38
N PRO A 158 -1.78 17.22 19.04
CA PRO A 158 -2.67 18.13 18.34
C PRO A 158 -1.95 19.31 17.66
N ILE A 159 -0.67 19.55 17.99
CA ILE A 159 0.13 20.65 17.43
C ILE A 159 0.88 20.18 16.19
N MET A 160 1.42 18.95 16.21
CA MET A 160 2.15 18.37 15.08
C MET A 160 1.22 17.97 13.91
N VAL A 161 -0.05 17.70 14.17
CA VAL A 161 -1.06 17.31 13.16
C VAL A 161 -0.53 16.17 12.27
N ASN A 162 -0.09 15.10 12.91
CA ASN A 162 0.53 13.96 12.24
C ASN A 162 -0.42 13.28 11.26
N SER A 163 0.07 12.91 10.08
CA SER A 163 -0.74 12.31 9.00
C SER A 163 -1.35 10.95 9.37
N ARG A 164 -0.83 10.28 10.40
CA ARG A 164 -1.28 8.96 10.88
C ARG A 164 -2.19 9.02 12.12
N ALA A 165 -2.41 10.21 12.68
CA ALA A 165 -3.23 10.37 13.89
C ALA A 165 -4.65 9.81 13.74
N SER A 166 -5.30 10.04 12.59
CA SER A 166 -6.66 9.54 12.34
C SER A 166 -6.73 8.01 12.30
N GLN A 167 -5.71 7.36 11.73
CA GLN A 167 -5.65 5.89 11.70
C GLN A 167 -5.47 5.31 13.11
N LEU A 168 -4.57 5.86 13.92
CA LEU A 168 -4.40 5.42 15.30
C LEU A 168 -5.67 5.67 16.12
N ALA A 169 -6.34 6.81 15.91
CA ALA A 169 -7.54 7.15 16.68
C ALA A 169 -8.76 6.27 16.34
N SER A 170 -8.95 5.88 15.07
CA SER A 170 -10.24 5.33 14.64
C SER A 170 -10.25 4.52 13.33
N ASP A 171 -9.21 3.72 13.01
CA ASP A 171 -9.26 2.92 11.76
C ASP A 171 -10.07 1.60 11.95
N TYR A 172 -9.64 0.70 12.85
CA TYR A 172 -10.33 -0.57 13.15
C TYR A 172 -11.11 -0.54 14.45
N ILE A 173 -10.63 0.27 15.37
CA ILE A 173 -11.23 0.51 16.69
C ILE A 173 -11.32 2.02 16.88
N THR A 174 -12.29 2.49 17.65
CA THR A 174 -12.40 3.91 17.99
C THR A 174 -11.95 4.10 19.44
N ILE A 175 -10.75 4.66 19.62
CA ILE A 175 -10.19 4.94 20.93
C ILE A 175 -10.88 6.17 21.52
N THR A 176 -11.44 6.03 22.72
CA THR A 176 -12.19 7.10 23.39
C THR A 176 -11.39 8.41 23.42
N LYS A 177 -12.01 9.49 22.93
CA LYS A 177 -11.46 10.85 22.89
C LYS A 177 -10.16 11.03 22.05
N ALA A 178 -9.62 10.00 21.41
CA ALA A 178 -8.37 10.12 20.65
C ALA A 178 -8.50 11.07 19.45
N SER A 179 -9.59 10.99 18.69
CA SER A 179 -9.87 11.90 17.57
C SER A 179 -10.06 13.34 18.05
N ASP A 180 -10.87 13.56 19.10
CA ASP A 180 -11.11 14.87 19.69
C ASP A 180 -9.79 15.51 20.16
N TYR A 181 -8.92 14.70 20.81
CA TYR A 181 -7.61 15.13 21.27
C TYR A 181 -6.72 15.55 20.11
N SER A 182 -6.60 14.72 19.07
CA SER A 182 -5.71 14.98 17.96
C SER A 182 -6.13 16.19 17.08
N LEU A 183 -7.43 16.51 17.03
CA LEU A 183 -7.98 17.57 16.19
C LEU A 183 -8.14 18.91 16.90
N GLN A 184 -7.92 18.99 18.22
CA GLN A 184 -8.19 20.21 18.99
C GLN A 184 -7.23 21.37 18.75
N GLY A 185 -6.05 21.12 18.15
CA GLY A 185 -5.00 22.14 17.98
C GLY A 185 -4.63 22.77 19.34
N ASN A 186 -4.55 24.10 19.38
CA ASN A 186 -4.23 24.87 20.59
C ASN A 186 -5.44 25.10 21.53
N ALA A 187 -6.63 24.53 21.23
CA ALA A 187 -7.83 24.80 22.03
C ALA A 187 -7.76 24.20 23.44
N GLY A 188 -7.04 23.07 23.64
CA GLY A 188 -6.85 22.43 24.95
C GLY A 188 -8.15 21.96 25.60
N THR A 189 -9.13 21.55 24.80
CA THR A 189 -10.48 21.18 25.27
C THR A 189 -10.57 19.75 25.78
N VAL A 190 -9.62 18.89 25.37
CA VAL A 190 -9.51 17.47 25.79
C VAL A 190 -8.14 17.28 26.42
N ALA A 191 -8.09 16.85 27.66
CA ALA A 191 -6.87 16.50 28.35
C ALA A 191 -6.38 15.11 27.90
N TRP A 192 -5.08 14.85 27.94
CA TRP A 192 -4.53 13.52 27.61
C TRP A 192 -5.11 12.43 28.54
N GLU A 193 -5.34 12.77 29.79
CA GLU A 193 -5.91 11.89 30.80
C GLU A 193 -7.34 11.42 30.47
N ASP A 194 -8.04 12.09 29.55
CA ASP A 194 -9.38 11.71 29.06
C ASP A 194 -9.30 10.76 27.87
N VAL A 195 -8.15 10.65 27.20
CA VAL A 195 -7.94 9.74 26.06
C VAL A 195 -7.91 8.30 26.54
N GLY A 196 -8.55 7.40 25.83
CA GLY A 196 -8.68 5.98 26.17
C GLY A 196 -7.41 5.14 26.03
N ILE A 197 -6.24 5.73 26.22
CA ILE A 197 -4.92 5.08 26.21
C ILE A 197 -4.31 5.29 27.60
N LYS A 198 -4.25 4.25 28.41
CA LYS A 198 -3.92 4.34 29.84
C LYS A 198 -2.88 3.32 30.26
N LYS A 199 -2.19 3.62 31.34
CA LYS A 199 -1.30 2.70 32.04
C LYS A 199 -2.09 1.98 33.13
N ALA A 200 -2.26 0.65 33.03
CA ALA A 200 -2.79 -0.16 34.11
C ALA A 200 -1.72 -0.57 35.12
N ASP A 201 -0.53 -0.96 34.61
CA ASP A 201 0.71 -1.17 35.36
C ASP A 201 1.91 -0.96 34.42
N ASP A 202 3.16 -1.19 34.89
CA ASP A 202 4.37 -0.91 34.13
C ASP A 202 4.50 -1.71 32.81
N TYR A 203 3.76 -2.80 32.67
CA TYR A 203 3.76 -3.67 31.49
C TYR A 203 2.36 -3.98 30.96
N THR A 204 1.33 -3.24 31.38
CA THR A 204 -0.04 -3.45 30.91
C THR A 204 -0.66 -2.14 30.42
N LEU A 205 -0.90 -2.07 29.11
CA LEU A 205 -1.65 -1.03 28.45
C LEU A 205 -3.16 -1.29 28.65
N GLU A 206 -3.92 -0.29 29.10
CA GLU A 206 -5.38 -0.31 29.08
C GLU A 206 -5.89 0.56 27.93
N LEU A 207 -6.79 -0.01 27.14
CA LEU A 207 -7.52 0.69 26.08
C LEU A 207 -8.98 0.84 26.45
N GLN A 208 -9.51 2.05 26.30
CA GLN A 208 -10.93 2.38 26.46
C GLN A 208 -11.47 2.80 25.09
N LEU A 209 -12.57 2.17 24.65
CA LEU A 209 -13.12 2.29 23.31
C LEU A 209 -14.56 2.81 23.34
N ASP A 210 -14.97 3.55 22.32
CA ASP A 210 -16.33 4.09 22.21
C ASP A 210 -17.37 3.00 21.89
N ALA A 211 -16.95 1.92 21.21
CA ALA A 211 -17.81 0.80 20.82
C ALA A 211 -17.18 -0.56 21.18
N PRO A 212 -17.99 -1.62 21.38
CA PRO A 212 -17.51 -2.97 21.55
C PRO A 212 -16.72 -3.44 20.33
N VAL A 213 -15.62 -4.17 20.59
CA VAL A 213 -14.79 -4.76 19.54
C VAL A 213 -14.41 -6.21 19.90
N THR A 214 -13.84 -6.93 18.92
CA THR A 214 -13.27 -8.26 19.12
C THR A 214 -11.77 -8.19 19.40
N ALA A 215 -11.18 -9.28 19.92
CA ALA A 215 -9.72 -9.39 20.04
C ALA A 215 -9.03 -9.26 18.67
N GLU A 216 -9.68 -9.75 17.62
CA GLU A 216 -9.17 -9.65 16.25
C GLU A 216 -9.12 -8.21 15.75
N ASP A 217 -10.13 -7.38 16.09
CA ASP A 217 -10.10 -5.94 15.76
C ASP A 217 -8.92 -5.24 16.45
N ILE A 218 -8.64 -5.57 17.73
CA ILE A 218 -7.48 -5.04 18.48
C ILE A 218 -6.18 -5.44 17.78
N LYS A 219 -6.00 -6.73 17.48
CA LYS A 219 -4.79 -7.24 16.82
C LYS A 219 -4.60 -6.62 15.44
N SER A 220 -5.68 -6.54 14.65
CA SER A 220 -5.66 -5.90 13.34
C SER A 220 -5.23 -4.44 13.42
N HIS A 221 -5.74 -3.68 14.40
CA HIS A 221 -5.39 -2.26 14.58
C HIS A 221 -3.92 -2.07 14.90
N PHE A 222 -3.39 -2.86 15.84
CA PHE A 222 -2.02 -2.73 16.31
C PHE A 222 -0.98 -3.55 15.52
N ASN A 223 -1.35 -4.07 14.35
CA ASN A 223 -0.45 -4.68 13.38
C ASN A 223 0.14 -3.66 12.37
N TYR A 224 -0.29 -2.40 12.39
CA TYR A 224 0.11 -1.43 11.38
C TYR A 224 1.32 -0.59 11.79
N VAL A 225 2.08 -0.18 10.79
CA VAL A 225 3.34 0.58 10.93
C VAL A 225 3.16 1.89 11.69
N TRP A 226 1.99 2.54 11.59
CA TRP A 226 1.71 3.76 12.36
C TRP A 226 1.53 3.54 13.87
N THR A 227 1.49 2.29 14.33
CA THR A 227 1.48 1.90 15.74
C THR A 227 2.87 1.50 16.25
N CYS A 228 3.91 1.61 15.41
CA CYS A 228 5.28 1.36 15.80
C CYS A 228 5.77 2.39 16.84
N LEU A 229 6.67 1.92 17.69
CA LEU A 229 7.21 2.74 18.76
C LEU A 229 8.22 3.78 18.26
N VAL A 230 8.32 4.89 18.99
CA VAL A 230 9.37 5.89 18.86
C VAL A 230 10.10 6.04 20.19
N HIS A 231 11.41 6.09 20.17
CA HIS A 231 12.25 6.23 21.37
C HIS A 231 12.17 7.66 21.91
N GLU A 232 11.58 7.86 23.09
CA GLU A 232 11.32 9.20 23.65
C GLU A 232 12.53 10.11 23.65
N PRO A 233 13.73 9.74 24.20
CA PRO A 233 14.88 10.63 24.21
C PRO A 233 15.32 11.07 22.80
N THR A 234 15.30 10.16 21.82
CA THR A 234 15.68 10.47 20.44
C THR A 234 14.61 11.32 19.75
N TYR A 235 13.33 11.03 20.02
CA TYR A 235 12.21 11.77 19.45
C TYR A 235 12.17 13.22 19.94
N GLU A 236 12.35 13.43 21.26
CA GLU A 236 12.43 14.77 21.87
C GLU A 236 13.65 15.57 21.37
N ALA A 237 14.82 14.91 21.20
CA ALA A 237 16.00 15.55 20.62
C ALA A 237 15.79 16.02 19.16
N CYS A 238 14.81 15.45 18.46
CA CYS A 238 14.43 15.81 17.09
C CYS A 238 13.28 16.82 17.01
N MET A 239 12.69 17.20 18.13
CA MET A 239 11.56 18.11 18.22
C MET A 239 11.97 19.56 17.99
N SER A 240 11.20 20.32 17.23
CA SER A 240 11.37 21.78 17.12
C SER A 240 11.04 22.48 18.44
N GLU A 241 11.61 23.69 18.67
CA GLU A 241 11.39 24.47 19.90
C GLU A 241 9.90 24.77 20.15
N ASP A 242 9.13 25.02 19.09
CA ASP A 242 7.69 25.27 19.16
C ASP A 242 6.83 24.01 19.13
N ARG A 243 7.47 22.81 19.11
CA ARG A 243 6.86 21.47 19.03
C ARG A 243 5.93 21.27 17.83
N SER A 244 6.03 22.06 16.79
CA SER A 244 5.19 21.94 15.59
C SER A 244 5.70 20.93 14.56
N THR A 245 6.98 20.57 14.62
CA THR A 245 7.63 19.63 13.70
C THR A 245 8.63 18.73 14.41
N ASN A 246 8.86 17.55 13.80
CA ASN A 246 9.84 16.60 14.30
C ASN A 246 10.67 16.02 13.16
N THR A 247 11.97 15.92 13.33
CA THR A 247 12.91 15.34 12.35
C THR A 247 13.33 13.90 12.68
N TYR A 248 12.66 13.22 13.61
CA TYR A 248 12.87 11.78 13.88
C TYR A 248 12.69 10.97 12.59
N GLY A 249 13.57 10.01 12.36
CA GLY A 249 13.51 9.17 11.18
C GLY A 249 13.89 9.85 9.86
N SER A 250 14.56 11.02 9.90
CA SER A 250 15.09 11.69 8.70
C SER A 250 16.52 11.28 8.34
N THR A 251 17.26 10.71 9.28
CA THR A 251 18.61 10.12 9.11
C THR A 251 18.79 8.95 10.07
N ARG A 252 19.87 8.15 9.86
CA ARG A 252 20.21 7.04 10.77
C ARG A 252 20.40 7.51 12.23
N GLU A 253 21.08 8.63 12.44
CA GLU A 253 21.39 9.15 13.78
C GLU A 253 20.15 9.68 14.52
N LYS A 254 19.09 9.97 13.79
CA LYS A 254 17.80 10.46 14.31
C LYS A 254 16.75 9.36 14.40
N TYR A 255 17.19 8.11 14.49
CA TYR A 255 16.31 6.96 14.57
C TYR A 255 16.85 5.95 15.59
N MET A 256 15.95 5.24 16.26
CA MET A 256 16.28 4.19 17.22
C MET A 256 15.49 2.93 16.86
N SER A 257 16.19 1.82 16.63
CA SER A 257 15.58 0.55 16.26
C SER A 257 15.22 -0.28 17.50
N CYS A 258 14.16 -1.09 17.38
CA CYS A 258 13.79 -2.11 18.36
C CYS A 258 13.19 -3.37 17.71
N GLY A 259 13.05 -3.39 16.38
CA GLY A 259 12.46 -4.48 15.62
C GLY A 259 13.36 -5.67 15.35
N ALA A 260 12.99 -6.51 14.38
CA ALA A 260 13.73 -7.71 13.97
C ALA A 260 15.15 -7.40 13.49
N PHE A 261 15.34 -6.22 12.92
CA PHE A 261 16.64 -5.71 12.47
C PHE A 261 16.92 -4.34 13.07
N ILE A 262 18.21 -4.05 13.23
CA ILE A 262 18.74 -2.73 13.57
C ILE A 262 19.17 -2.06 12.28
N LEU A 263 18.74 -0.82 12.05
CA LEU A 263 19.22 0.00 10.95
C LEU A 263 20.68 0.33 11.19
N ASP A 264 21.60 -0.27 10.44
CA ASP A 264 23.04 -0.09 10.61
C ASP A 264 23.56 1.11 9.80
N GLN A 265 23.18 1.17 8.52
CA GLN A 265 23.56 2.26 7.62
C GLN A 265 22.38 2.73 6.78
N TRP A 266 22.32 4.02 6.54
CA TRP A 266 21.42 4.66 5.58
C TRP A 266 22.21 5.65 4.73
N ILE A 267 22.32 5.36 3.44
CA ILE A 267 22.90 6.24 2.44
C ILE A 267 21.78 6.75 1.56
N ALA A 268 21.37 8.00 1.78
CA ALA A 268 20.27 8.62 1.05
C ALA A 268 20.44 8.51 -0.46
N GLY A 269 19.38 8.11 -1.17
CA GLY A 269 19.37 7.88 -2.60
C GLY A 269 20.13 6.63 -3.06
N SER A 270 20.64 5.79 -2.16
CA SER A 270 21.46 4.63 -2.49
C SER A 270 21.01 3.34 -1.80
N GLN A 271 21.07 3.27 -0.48
CA GLN A 271 20.81 2.00 0.22
C GLN A 271 20.47 2.15 1.71
N PHE A 272 19.85 1.08 2.24
CA PHE A 272 19.65 0.81 3.66
C PHE A 272 20.29 -0.53 4.00
N ASP A 273 21.19 -0.56 4.99
CA ASP A 273 21.75 -1.79 5.53
C ASP A 273 21.19 -2.01 6.93
N MET A 274 20.66 -3.21 7.16
CA MET A 274 20.09 -3.61 8.43
C MET A 274 20.73 -4.92 8.87
N LYS A 275 21.13 -5.00 10.15
CA LYS A 275 21.68 -6.20 10.76
C LYS A 275 20.66 -6.81 11.72
N LYS A 276 20.70 -8.13 11.88
CA LYS A 276 19.84 -8.85 12.83
C LYS A 276 19.93 -8.22 14.21
N ASN A 277 18.78 -7.99 14.84
CA ASN A 277 18.72 -7.55 16.23
C ASN A 277 18.83 -8.77 17.17
N PRO A 278 19.90 -8.89 17.96
CA PRO A 278 20.09 -10.02 18.90
C PRO A 278 19.07 -10.01 20.05
N ASP A 279 18.52 -8.82 20.39
CA ASP A 279 17.56 -8.64 21.48
C ASP A 279 16.09 -8.63 20.98
N PHE A 280 15.85 -8.97 19.69
CA PHE A 280 14.50 -9.03 19.18
C PHE A 280 13.66 -10.09 19.90
N VAL A 281 12.49 -9.70 20.37
CA VAL A 281 11.59 -10.53 21.21
C VAL A 281 11.18 -11.86 20.59
N LEU A 282 11.22 -11.99 19.26
CA LEU A 282 10.94 -13.20 18.49
C LEU A 282 12.17 -13.61 17.64
N GLY A 283 13.38 -13.40 18.15
CA GLY A 283 14.65 -13.61 17.43
C GLY A 283 14.83 -15.01 16.84
N ASP A 284 14.21 -16.03 17.44
CA ASP A 284 14.22 -17.40 16.92
C ASP A 284 13.51 -17.57 15.58
N LYS A 285 12.57 -16.69 15.25
CA LYS A 285 11.88 -16.66 13.95
C LYS A 285 12.76 -16.09 12.84
N ILE A 286 13.75 -15.25 13.16
CA ILE A 286 14.61 -14.58 12.17
C ILE A 286 15.85 -15.43 11.92
N LYS A 287 16.02 -15.88 10.69
CA LYS A 287 17.14 -16.75 10.26
C LYS A 287 18.19 -16.01 9.43
N LEU A 288 17.86 -14.82 8.95
CA LEU A 288 18.77 -13.94 8.23
C LEU A 288 19.68 -13.19 9.22
N ASP A 289 20.93 -12.94 8.83
CA ASP A 289 21.88 -12.13 9.59
C ASP A 289 21.72 -10.63 9.32
N GLY A 290 21.05 -10.29 8.20
CA GLY A 290 20.77 -8.92 7.81
C GLY A 290 19.79 -8.82 6.65
N TYR A 291 19.41 -7.59 6.36
CA TYR A 291 18.52 -7.22 5.24
C TYR A 291 19.03 -5.92 4.61
N ASN A 292 19.22 -5.92 3.31
CA ASN A 292 19.68 -4.75 2.57
C ASN A 292 18.64 -4.31 1.56
N TYR A 293 18.43 -3.01 1.43
CA TYR A 293 17.69 -2.41 0.32
C TYR A 293 18.63 -1.55 -0.53
N LYS A 294 18.71 -1.82 -1.83
CA LYS A 294 19.27 -0.90 -2.83
C LYS A 294 18.16 -0.01 -3.38
N ILE A 295 18.43 1.28 -3.62
CA ILE A 295 17.50 2.17 -4.30
C ILE A 295 17.79 2.11 -5.81
N VAL A 296 16.85 1.52 -6.56
CA VAL A 296 16.98 1.28 -8.01
C VAL A 296 15.67 1.67 -8.67
N GLY A 297 15.62 2.86 -9.27
CA GLY A 297 14.40 3.44 -9.84
C GLY A 297 13.88 2.74 -11.11
N ASP A 298 14.77 2.06 -11.85
CA ASP A 298 14.42 1.36 -13.09
C ASP A 298 14.38 -0.15 -12.88
N ARG A 299 13.26 -0.79 -13.25
CA ARG A 299 13.04 -2.23 -13.06
C ARG A 299 13.92 -3.12 -13.92
N ASN A 300 14.33 -2.66 -15.10
CA ASN A 300 15.22 -3.44 -15.95
C ASN A 300 16.64 -3.43 -15.38
N THR A 301 17.07 -2.30 -14.79
CA THR A 301 18.32 -2.24 -14.01
C THR A 301 18.25 -3.15 -12.78
N ALA A 302 17.13 -3.20 -12.07
CA ALA A 302 16.95 -4.13 -10.95
C ALA A 302 17.00 -5.60 -11.42
N LEU A 303 16.43 -5.91 -12.58
CA LEU A 303 16.52 -7.25 -13.19
C LEU A 303 17.96 -7.63 -13.53
N GLU A 304 18.75 -6.71 -14.06
CA GLU A 304 20.18 -6.94 -14.32
C GLU A 304 20.96 -7.22 -13.02
N LEU A 305 20.69 -6.48 -11.94
CA LEU A 305 21.29 -6.74 -10.63
C LEU A 305 20.92 -8.13 -10.08
N TYR A 306 19.66 -8.54 -10.25
CA TYR A 306 19.21 -9.88 -9.88
C TYR A 306 19.93 -10.97 -10.67
N LEU A 307 20.03 -10.81 -11.99
CA LEU A 307 20.72 -11.77 -12.87
C LEU A 307 22.22 -11.87 -12.55
N ASN A 308 22.83 -10.79 -12.06
CA ASN A 308 24.22 -10.77 -11.58
C ASN A 308 24.38 -11.32 -10.16
N GLY A 309 23.28 -11.67 -9.46
CA GLY A 309 23.29 -12.19 -8.09
C GLY A 309 23.51 -11.12 -7.02
N GLU A 310 23.26 -9.84 -7.36
CA GLU A 310 23.33 -8.71 -6.43
C GLU A 310 22.01 -8.43 -5.71
N LEU A 311 20.89 -8.98 -6.21
CA LEU A 311 19.58 -8.98 -5.58
C LEU A 311 19.08 -10.43 -5.44
N ASP A 312 18.33 -10.69 -4.38
CA ASP A 312 17.71 -11.98 -4.12
C ASP A 312 16.26 -12.08 -4.62
N ALA A 313 15.63 -10.94 -4.86
CA ALA A 313 14.29 -10.85 -5.43
C ALA A 313 14.17 -9.65 -6.36
N VAL A 314 13.35 -9.76 -7.41
CA VAL A 314 13.05 -8.67 -8.34
C VAL A 314 11.63 -8.79 -8.88
N SER A 315 10.91 -7.68 -8.96
CA SER A 315 9.62 -7.59 -9.65
C SER A 315 9.83 -7.30 -11.13
N LEU A 316 9.25 -8.13 -12.01
CA LEU A 316 9.38 -7.97 -13.45
C LEU A 316 8.62 -6.73 -13.96
N SER A 317 9.17 -6.05 -14.94
CA SER A 317 8.42 -5.08 -15.75
C SER A 317 7.43 -5.82 -16.66
N PRO A 318 6.32 -5.20 -17.10
CA PRO A 318 5.38 -5.84 -18.03
C PRO A 318 6.03 -6.40 -19.30
N GLU A 319 7.06 -5.73 -19.80
CA GLU A 319 7.79 -6.12 -21.02
C GLU A 319 8.67 -7.36 -20.81
N SER A 320 9.10 -7.60 -19.56
CA SER A 320 9.98 -8.73 -19.21
C SER A 320 9.21 -9.99 -18.84
N ILE A 321 7.90 -9.90 -18.52
CA ILE A 321 7.11 -11.04 -18.04
C ILE A 321 7.13 -12.19 -19.04
N GLU A 322 6.91 -11.93 -20.33
CA GLU A 322 6.84 -12.97 -21.38
C GLU A 322 8.14 -13.77 -21.47
N GLN A 323 9.28 -13.12 -21.27
CA GLN A 323 10.59 -13.76 -21.31
C GLN A 323 10.82 -14.75 -20.16
N TYR A 324 10.23 -14.48 -18.98
CA TYR A 324 10.49 -15.23 -17.76
C TYR A 324 9.27 -16.02 -17.25
N ILE A 325 8.16 -16.05 -18.00
CA ILE A 325 6.91 -16.67 -17.51
C ILE A 325 7.05 -18.15 -17.19
N ASP A 326 7.96 -18.85 -17.88
CA ASP A 326 8.26 -20.27 -17.69
C ASP A 326 9.51 -20.51 -16.80
N ASP A 327 10.08 -19.46 -16.21
CA ASP A 327 11.24 -19.60 -15.32
C ASP A 327 10.80 -20.23 -13.98
N PRO A 328 11.49 -21.29 -13.49
CA PRO A 328 11.12 -21.95 -12.23
C PRO A 328 11.25 -21.03 -11.00
N SER A 329 11.99 -19.94 -11.07
CA SER A 329 12.13 -18.96 -9.99
C SER A 329 10.99 -17.93 -9.96
N ILE A 330 10.08 -17.95 -10.96
CA ILE A 330 8.97 -17.00 -11.01
C ILE A 330 7.94 -17.29 -9.92
N LYS A 331 7.55 -16.24 -9.24
CA LYS A 331 6.46 -16.27 -8.27
C LYS A 331 5.43 -15.20 -8.63
N LYS A 332 4.17 -15.61 -8.71
CA LYS A 332 3.06 -14.70 -8.98
C LYS A 332 2.46 -14.22 -7.67
N ALA A 333 2.37 -12.90 -7.50
CA ALA A 333 1.56 -12.31 -6.44
C ALA A 333 0.21 -11.85 -7.01
N PRO A 334 -0.91 -12.19 -6.38
CA PRO A 334 -2.22 -11.71 -6.78
C PRO A 334 -2.26 -10.18 -6.85
N ALA A 335 -3.14 -9.65 -7.68
CA ALA A 335 -3.35 -8.21 -7.76
C ALA A 335 -3.75 -7.63 -6.41
N THR A 336 -3.20 -6.47 -6.10
CA THR A 336 -3.56 -5.71 -4.89
C THR A 336 -4.67 -4.70 -5.16
N SER A 337 -4.97 -4.45 -6.43
CA SER A 337 -6.00 -3.50 -6.86
C SER A 337 -6.64 -3.94 -8.17
N ILE A 338 -7.88 -3.50 -8.35
CA ILE A 338 -8.58 -3.58 -9.63
C ILE A 338 -8.37 -2.24 -10.32
N GLN A 339 -7.95 -2.27 -11.59
CA GLN A 339 -7.88 -1.09 -12.43
C GLN A 339 -9.29 -0.78 -12.95
N THR A 340 -9.76 0.41 -12.65
CA THR A 340 -11.10 0.88 -12.98
C THR A 340 -11.03 2.15 -13.81
N LEU A 341 -12.05 2.38 -14.63
CA LEU A 341 -12.37 3.70 -15.12
C LEU A 341 -13.26 4.38 -14.08
N THR A 342 -12.68 5.26 -13.29
CA THR A 342 -13.43 6.14 -12.39
C THR A 342 -14.22 7.13 -13.22
N ILE A 343 -15.51 7.22 -12.95
CA ILE A 343 -16.47 8.05 -13.68
C ILE A 343 -16.87 9.21 -12.77
N ASN A 344 -16.74 10.45 -13.22
CA ASN A 344 -17.17 11.60 -12.43
C ASN A 344 -18.68 11.82 -12.57
N HIS A 345 -19.46 11.17 -11.71
CA HIS A 345 -20.94 11.19 -11.75
C HIS A 345 -21.52 12.61 -11.58
N GLY A 346 -20.81 13.51 -10.92
CA GLY A 346 -21.23 14.89 -10.70
C GLY A 346 -20.86 15.85 -11.82
N ASN A 347 -20.17 15.38 -12.88
CA ASN A 347 -19.76 16.21 -13.98
C ASN A 347 -20.98 16.74 -14.76
N THR A 348 -21.01 18.05 -14.99
CA THR A 348 -22.14 18.73 -15.66
C THR A 348 -21.93 18.97 -17.16
N ASN A 349 -20.73 18.71 -17.69
CA ASN A 349 -20.45 18.75 -19.12
C ASN A 349 -21.36 17.76 -19.86
N ASN A 350 -21.58 18.01 -21.14
CA ASN A 350 -22.40 17.15 -21.98
C ASN A 350 -23.77 16.84 -21.32
N ASN A 351 -24.41 17.88 -20.74
CA ASN A 351 -25.71 17.79 -20.07
C ASN A 351 -25.73 16.76 -18.90
N GLY A 352 -24.59 16.52 -18.26
CA GLY A 352 -24.48 15.62 -17.11
C GLY A 352 -24.55 14.13 -17.46
N ILE A 353 -24.20 13.75 -18.68
CA ILE A 353 -24.31 12.36 -19.18
C ILE A 353 -23.54 11.36 -18.31
N LEU A 354 -22.42 11.75 -17.66
CA LEU A 354 -21.67 10.86 -16.76
C LEU A 354 -22.49 10.47 -15.51
N GLY A 355 -23.45 11.29 -15.10
CA GLY A 355 -24.43 10.97 -14.07
C GLY A 355 -25.56 10.06 -14.55
N ASN A 356 -25.74 9.89 -15.86
CA ASN A 356 -26.78 9.06 -16.43
C ASN A 356 -26.46 7.57 -16.33
N LEU A 357 -27.32 6.77 -15.69
CA LEU A 357 -27.08 5.34 -15.49
C LEU A 357 -27.01 4.56 -16.82
N ASN A 358 -27.81 4.93 -17.82
CA ASN A 358 -27.74 4.26 -19.11
C ASN A 358 -26.38 4.47 -19.79
N PHE A 359 -25.78 5.67 -19.68
CA PHE A 359 -24.44 5.90 -20.19
C PHE A 359 -23.38 5.06 -19.46
N ARG A 360 -23.44 5.01 -18.12
CA ARG A 360 -22.50 4.20 -17.36
C ARG A 360 -22.61 2.70 -17.68
N LYS A 361 -23.85 2.20 -17.88
CA LYS A 361 -24.09 0.83 -18.36
C LYS A 361 -23.57 0.65 -19.78
N ALA A 362 -23.76 1.63 -20.68
CA ALA A 362 -23.18 1.58 -22.01
C ALA A 362 -21.66 1.40 -21.95
N LEU A 363 -20.98 2.21 -21.14
CA LEU A 363 -19.53 2.11 -20.94
C LEU A 363 -19.13 0.73 -20.39
N PHE A 364 -19.85 0.21 -19.38
CA PHE A 364 -19.58 -1.09 -18.77
C PHE A 364 -19.65 -2.24 -19.79
N TYR A 365 -20.70 -2.26 -20.64
CA TYR A 365 -20.88 -3.31 -21.65
C TYR A 365 -20.02 -3.13 -22.91
N ALA A 366 -19.47 -1.93 -23.14
CA ALA A 366 -18.58 -1.65 -24.28
C ALA A 366 -17.12 -2.06 -24.05
N VAL A 367 -16.70 -2.26 -22.78
CA VAL A 367 -15.30 -2.56 -22.44
C VAL A 367 -14.99 -4.03 -22.64
N ASP A 368 -14.16 -4.35 -23.65
CA ASP A 368 -13.59 -5.68 -23.87
C ASP A 368 -12.44 -5.96 -22.88
N ARG A 369 -12.81 -6.51 -21.72
CA ARG A 369 -11.90 -6.79 -20.61
C ARG A 369 -10.89 -7.88 -20.93
N GLU A 370 -11.30 -8.87 -21.74
CA GLU A 370 -10.43 -9.97 -22.12
C GLU A 370 -9.25 -9.49 -22.98
N SER A 371 -9.54 -8.66 -23.99
CA SER A 371 -8.51 -8.08 -24.85
C SER A 371 -7.57 -7.17 -24.07
N ILE A 372 -8.10 -6.33 -23.16
CA ILE A 372 -7.28 -5.44 -22.33
C ILE A 372 -6.41 -6.26 -21.36
N ALA A 373 -6.97 -7.25 -20.67
CA ALA A 373 -6.23 -8.09 -19.74
C ALA A 373 -5.08 -8.83 -20.44
N LYS A 374 -5.32 -9.33 -21.66
CA LYS A 374 -4.28 -10.00 -22.45
C LYS A 374 -3.11 -9.07 -22.78
N MET A 375 -3.36 -7.82 -23.18
CA MET A 375 -2.29 -6.87 -23.53
C MET A 375 -1.57 -6.29 -22.30
N THR A 376 -2.20 -6.34 -21.12
CA THR A 376 -1.64 -5.82 -19.86
C THR A 376 -1.06 -6.91 -18.97
N ASN A 377 -1.01 -8.16 -19.41
CA ASN A 377 -0.68 -9.35 -18.59
C ASN A 377 -1.52 -9.43 -17.30
N GLY A 378 -2.75 -8.92 -17.36
CA GLY A 378 -3.69 -8.83 -16.25
C GLY A 378 -4.67 -10.01 -16.19
N ILE A 379 -5.58 -9.92 -15.22
CA ILE A 379 -6.74 -10.80 -15.08
C ILE A 379 -7.97 -9.94 -15.38
N PRO A 380 -8.85 -10.32 -16.33
CA PRO A 380 -10.03 -9.53 -16.63
C PRO A 380 -10.96 -9.45 -15.42
N ALA A 381 -11.46 -8.25 -15.09
CA ALA A 381 -12.30 -8.02 -13.93
C ALA A 381 -13.55 -7.21 -14.28
N ASN A 382 -14.71 -7.80 -14.05
CA ASN A 382 -16.01 -7.13 -14.06
C ASN A 382 -16.61 -7.01 -12.65
N TYR A 383 -15.74 -6.95 -11.63
CA TYR A 383 -16.04 -6.91 -10.20
C TYR A 383 -15.17 -5.87 -9.49
N LEU A 384 -15.54 -5.51 -8.24
CA LEU A 384 -14.89 -4.42 -7.48
C LEU A 384 -14.22 -4.89 -6.18
N VAL A 385 -14.38 -6.16 -5.81
CA VAL A 385 -13.63 -6.79 -4.70
C VAL A 385 -12.53 -7.66 -5.30
N ALA A 386 -11.27 -7.32 -5.05
CA ALA A 386 -10.10 -7.98 -5.64
C ALA A 386 -10.03 -9.48 -5.31
N SER A 387 -9.46 -10.28 -6.22
CA SER A 387 -9.35 -11.74 -6.10
C SER A 387 -8.57 -12.22 -4.87
N LYS A 388 -7.67 -11.38 -4.33
CA LYS A 388 -6.90 -11.68 -3.10
C LYS A 388 -7.73 -11.61 -1.81
N CYS A 389 -8.92 -11.00 -1.84
CA CYS A 389 -9.74 -10.83 -0.64
C CYS A 389 -10.22 -12.18 -0.13
N LEU A 390 -10.10 -12.37 1.19
CA LEU A 390 -10.47 -13.62 1.84
C LEU A 390 -11.99 -13.74 1.95
N GLY A 391 -12.49 -14.92 1.69
CA GLY A 391 -13.89 -15.32 1.88
C GLY A 391 -14.04 -16.17 3.14
N LEU A 392 -14.93 -17.15 3.08
CA LEU A 392 -15.18 -18.12 4.13
C LEU A 392 -14.55 -19.46 3.78
N ASP A 393 -14.32 -20.29 4.80
CA ASP A 393 -13.89 -21.69 4.67
C ASP A 393 -12.62 -21.87 3.83
N GLY A 394 -11.65 -20.95 3.96
CA GLY A 394 -10.38 -21.01 3.23
C GLY A 394 -10.47 -20.62 1.75
N LYS A 395 -11.64 -20.20 1.26
CA LYS A 395 -11.83 -19.69 -0.10
C LYS A 395 -11.52 -18.19 -0.16
N THR A 396 -11.22 -17.69 -1.35
CA THR A 396 -11.28 -16.25 -1.58
C THR A 396 -12.73 -15.79 -1.74
N TYR A 397 -12.97 -14.48 -1.57
CA TYR A 397 -14.29 -13.91 -1.79
C TYR A 397 -14.81 -14.17 -3.23
N ARG A 398 -13.91 -14.16 -4.23
CA ARG A 398 -14.27 -14.47 -5.63
C ARG A 398 -14.55 -15.94 -5.90
N ASP A 399 -14.07 -16.89 -5.07
CA ASP A 399 -14.35 -18.31 -5.22
C ASP A 399 -15.69 -18.75 -4.58
N MET A 400 -16.37 -17.82 -3.88
CA MET A 400 -17.69 -18.09 -3.31
C MET A 400 -18.76 -17.99 -4.40
N GLU A 401 -19.66 -19.00 -4.47
CA GLU A 401 -20.71 -19.09 -5.50
C GLU A 401 -21.63 -17.86 -5.50
N GLU A 402 -22.00 -17.37 -4.31
CA GLU A 402 -22.86 -16.21 -4.15
C GLU A 402 -22.19 -14.91 -4.63
N SER A 403 -20.87 -14.81 -4.52
CA SER A 403 -20.10 -13.67 -5.01
C SER A 403 -19.92 -13.73 -6.53
N GLN A 404 -19.79 -14.94 -7.09
CA GLN A 404 -19.79 -15.14 -8.54
C GLN A 404 -21.14 -14.84 -9.19
N ALA A 405 -22.24 -15.15 -8.49
CA ALA A 405 -23.60 -14.88 -8.98
C ALA A 405 -23.92 -13.36 -9.18
N LEU A 406 -23.10 -12.47 -8.62
CA LEU A 406 -23.24 -11.02 -8.83
C LEU A 406 -22.74 -10.56 -10.21
N LEU A 407 -21.94 -11.39 -10.89
CA LEU A 407 -21.18 -10.96 -12.05
C LEU A 407 -21.99 -11.15 -13.35
N GLU A 408 -21.92 -10.15 -14.22
CA GLU A 408 -22.48 -10.25 -15.57
C GLU A 408 -21.71 -11.33 -16.37
N PRO A 409 -22.43 -12.16 -17.15
CA PRO A 409 -21.81 -13.15 -18.00
C PRO A 409 -20.90 -12.51 -19.05
N ASN A 410 -19.99 -13.29 -19.64
CA ASN A 410 -19.04 -12.84 -20.66
C ASN A 410 -18.24 -11.59 -20.21
N LEU A 411 -17.84 -11.55 -18.93
CA LEU A 411 -17.13 -10.41 -18.33
C LEU A 411 -17.85 -9.06 -18.52
N GLY A 412 -19.15 -9.08 -18.76
CA GLY A 412 -19.97 -7.91 -19.04
C GLY A 412 -19.78 -7.31 -20.44
N TYR A 413 -19.05 -7.95 -21.36
CA TYR A 413 -18.87 -7.42 -22.72
C TYR A 413 -20.02 -7.81 -23.64
N ASP A 414 -20.79 -6.80 -24.07
CA ASP A 414 -21.92 -6.93 -25.01
C ASP A 414 -22.07 -5.63 -25.83
N PRO A 415 -21.42 -5.53 -27.01
CA PRO A 415 -21.43 -4.34 -27.83
C PRO A 415 -22.86 -3.92 -28.31
N ALA A 416 -23.75 -4.89 -28.49
CA ALA A 416 -25.13 -4.58 -28.92
C ALA A 416 -25.91 -3.91 -27.77
N LYS A 417 -25.81 -4.47 -26.56
CA LYS A 417 -26.41 -3.91 -25.35
C LYS A 417 -25.78 -2.56 -24.99
N ALA A 418 -24.47 -2.43 -25.17
CA ALA A 418 -23.73 -1.17 -24.96
C ALA A 418 -24.28 -0.06 -25.86
N LYS A 419 -24.49 -0.34 -27.16
CA LYS A 419 -25.00 0.62 -28.11
C LYS A 419 -26.45 1.04 -27.80
N GLU A 420 -27.31 0.10 -27.42
CA GLU A 420 -28.70 0.38 -27.01
C GLU A 420 -28.70 1.35 -25.80
N TYR A 421 -27.90 1.09 -24.76
CA TYR A 421 -27.80 1.97 -23.62
C TYR A 421 -27.19 3.34 -23.95
N TYR A 422 -26.26 3.40 -24.88
CA TYR A 422 -25.64 4.66 -25.32
C TYR A 422 -26.66 5.54 -26.03
N GLU A 423 -27.40 4.98 -27.02
CA GLU A 423 -28.43 5.70 -27.75
C GLU A 423 -29.50 6.25 -26.81
N LYS A 424 -29.95 5.45 -25.85
CA LYS A 424 -30.91 5.86 -24.83
C LYS A 424 -30.35 6.99 -23.93
N ALA A 425 -29.08 6.92 -23.53
CA ALA A 425 -28.46 7.97 -22.75
C ALA A 425 -28.35 9.30 -23.52
N LEU A 426 -28.01 9.24 -24.80
CA LEU A 426 -28.00 10.44 -25.66
C LEU A 426 -29.42 11.08 -25.75
N GLU A 427 -30.46 10.27 -25.94
CA GLU A 427 -31.84 10.76 -25.98
C GLU A 427 -32.23 11.42 -24.64
N GLU A 428 -31.99 10.74 -23.51
CA GLU A 428 -32.33 11.25 -22.17
C GLU A 428 -31.58 12.55 -21.83
N CYS A 429 -30.35 12.69 -22.30
CA CYS A 429 -29.54 13.90 -22.09
C CYS A 429 -29.72 14.96 -23.18
N GLY A 430 -30.49 14.68 -24.23
CA GLY A 430 -30.70 15.62 -25.35
C GLY A 430 -29.44 15.89 -26.18
N LEU A 431 -28.61 14.87 -26.35
CA LEU A 431 -27.37 14.94 -27.11
C LEU A 431 -27.48 14.20 -28.44
N THR A 432 -26.73 14.63 -29.45
CA THR A 432 -26.60 13.94 -30.75
C THR A 432 -25.19 13.36 -30.96
N SER A 433 -24.23 13.78 -30.16
CA SER A 433 -22.85 13.29 -30.15
C SER A 433 -22.24 13.51 -28.79
N LEU A 434 -21.18 12.79 -28.48
CA LEU A 434 -20.48 12.84 -27.21
C LEU A 434 -18.96 12.77 -27.42
N THR A 435 -18.24 13.71 -26.84
CA THR A 435 -16.79 13.65 -26.72
C THR A 435 -16.45 13.62 -25.23
N LEU A 436 -15.63 12.66 -24.83
CA LEU A 436 -15.12 12.52 -23.46
C LEU A 436 -13.60 12.44 -23.43
N THR A 437 -13.02 12.85 -22.32
CA THR A 437 -11.58 12.75 -22.04
C THR A 437 -11.32 11.63 -21.04
N LEU A 438 -10.43 10.69 -21.39
CA LEU A 438 -9.88 9.68 -20.50
C LEU A 438 -8.47 10.08 -20.06
N GLN A 439 -8.31 10.30 -18.76
CA GLN A 439 -7.04 10.61 -18.14
C GLN A 439 -6.29 9.34 -17.69
N TYR A 440 -4.99 9.27 -17.97
CA TYR A 440 -4.17 8.14 -17.57
C TYR A 440 -2.75 8.57 -17.15
N ASN A 441 -2.10 7.74 -16.31
CA ASN A 441 -0.73 7.99 -15.87
C ASN A 441 0.25 7.71 -17.00
N GLU A 442 1.03 8.72 -17.39
CA GLU A 442 2.02 8.67 -18.47
C GLU A 442 3.15 7.65 -18.24
N THR A 443 3.43 7.32 -16.97
CA THR A 443 4.47 6.34 -16.60
C THR A 443 3.94 4.90 -16.53
N SER A 444 2.62 4.69 -16.66
CA SER A 444 2.00 3.35 -16.66
C SER A 444 1.83 2.84 -18.09
N ALA A 445 2.71 1.95 -18.52
CA ALA A 445 2.62 1.31 -19.84
C ALA A 445 1.28 0.58 -20.02
N ASN A 446 0.79 -0.11 -18.99
CA ASN A 446 -0.48 -0.82 -19.02
C ASN A 446 -1.68 0.13 -19.20
N ASN A 447 -1.73 1.23 -18.43
CA ASN A 447 -2.83 2.19 -18.56
C ASN A 447 -2.80 2.92 -19.91
N LYS A 448 -1.59 3.19 -20.44
CA LYS A 448 -1.43 3.73 -21.78
C LYS A 448 -1.98 2.79 -22.83
N ALA A 449 -1.54 1.52 -22.85
CA ALA A 449 -1.99 0.53 -23.82
C ALA A 449 -3.52 0.31 -23.75
N ALA A 450 -4.07 0.18 -22.54
CA ALA A 450 -5.50 0.06 -22.33
C ALA A 450 -6.28 1.30 -22.81
N SER A 451 -5.76 2.51 -22.58
CA SER A 451 -6.38 3.76 -23.05
C SER A 451 -6.38 3.87 -24.57
N GLU A 452 -5.27 3.54 -25.22
CA GLU A 452 -5.16 3.51 -26.69
C GLU A 452 -6.12 2.48 -27.30
N PHE A 453 -6.29 1.33 -26.66
CA PHE A 453 -7.28 0.33 -27.08
C PHE A 453 -8.71 0.88 -26.94
N LEU A 454 -9.06 1.48 -25.80
CA LEU A 454 -10.40 2.06 -25.59
C LEU A 454 -10.69 3.24 -26.54
N HIS A 455 -9.69 4.08 -26.81
CA HIS A 455 -9.81 5.18 -27.78
C HIS A 455 -10.25 4.68 -29.16
N LYS A 456 -9.80 3.49 -29.55
CA LYS A 456 -10.17 2.86 -30.82
C LYS A 456 -11.48 2.07 -30.72
N SER A 457 -11.65 1.23 -29.70
CA SER A 457 -12.75 0.26 -29.62
C SER A 457 -14.09 0.88 -29.22
N LEU A 458 -14.11 1.93 -28.38
CA LEU A 458 -15.38 2.55 -27.98
C LEU A 458 -16.10 3.24 -29.15
N PRO A 459 -15.44 4.00 -30.07
CA PRO A 459 -16.10 4.50 -31.29
C PRO A 459 -16.57 3.38 -32.22
N GLU A 460 -15.89 2.22 -32.29
CA GLU A 460 -16.35 1.06 -33.06
C GLU A 460 -17.68 0.51 -32.52
N VAL A 461 -17.91 0.58 -31.20
CA VAL A 461 -19.16 0.14 -30.54
C VAL A 461 -20.25 1.20 -30.66
N PHE A 462 -19.95 2.47 -30.34
CA PHE A 462 -20.96 3.53 -30.24
C PHE A 462 -21.23 4.25 -31.56
N GLY A 463 -20.35 4.11 -32.55
CA GLY A 463 -20.46 4.76 -33.86
C GLY A 463 -19.86 6.17 -33.90
N ASP A 464 -20.04 6.85 -35.04
CA ASP A 464 -19.45 8.15 -35.37
C ASP A 464 -19.89 9.30 -34.44
N SER A 465 -20.91 9.08 -33.62
CA SER A 465 -21.39 10.06 -32.65
C SER A 465 -20.54 10.10 -31.36
N PHE A 466 -19.58 9.17 -31.16
CA PHE A 466 -18.73 9.08 -29.97
C PHE A 466 -17.27 9.33 -30.30
N THR A 467 -16.62 10.11 -29.45
CA THR A 467 -15.14 10.33 -29.48
C THR A 467 -14.59 10.21 -28.07
N LEU A 468 -13.50 9.47 -27.92
CA LEU A 468 -12.73 9.42 -26.68
C LEU A 468 -11.39 10.12 -26.90
N GLU A 469 -11.13 11.22 -26.21
CA GLU A 469 -9.84 11.89 -26.19
C GLU A 469 -8.97 11.32 -25.07
N LEU A 470 -7.65 11.25 -25.28
CA LEU A 470 -6.70 10.75 -24.31
C LEU A 470 -5.87 11.89 -23.72
N MET A 471 -5.75 11.90 -22.40
CA MET A 471 -4.92 12.86 -21.67
C MET A 471 -3.92 12.14 -20.77
N ALA A 472 -2.66 12.16 -21.15
CA ALA A 472 -1.56 11.66 -20.33
C ALA A 472 -1.15 12.70 -19.27
N GLY A 473 -0.81 12.23 -18.07
CA GLY A 473 -0.32 13.12 -17.02
C GLY A 473 0.47 12.36 -15.95
N SER A 474 1.32 13.09 -15.21
CA SER A 474 1.98 12.51 -14.05
C SER A 474 0.98 12.23 -12.92
N THR A 475 1.34 11.36 -11.97
CA THR A 475 0.51 11.05 -10.79
C THR A 475 0.06 12.33 -10.06
N SER A 476 0.97 13.30 -9.91
CA SER A 476 0.66 14.57 -9.24
C SER A 476 -0.40 15.37 -9.99
N VAL A 477 -0.29 15.46 -11.32
CA VAL A 477 -1.27 16.14 -12.18
C VAL A 477 -2.63 15.44 -12.07
N LEU A 478 -2.68 14.12 -12.19
CA LEU A 478 -3.93 13.36 -12.09
C LEU A 478 -4.60 13.51 -10.71
N ASN A 479 -3.82 13.51 -9.64
CA ASN A 479 -4.32 13.74 -8.29
C ASN A 479 -4.84 15.18 -8.09
N SER A 480 -4.31 16.16 -8.82
CA SER A 480 -4.82 17.54 -8.74
C SER A 480 -6.26 17.67 -9.28
N TYR A 481 -6.65 16.86 -10.26
CA TYR A 481 -8.02 16.81 -10.75
C TYR A 481 -8.99 16.22 -9.70
N ILE A 482 -8.57 15.15 -8.99
CA ILE A 482 -9.36 14.60 -7.87
C ILE A 482 -9.46 15.64 -6.74
N LYS A 483 -8.38 16.36 -6.46
CA LYS A 483 -8.40 17.45 -5.48
C LYS A 483 -9.38 18.55 -5.91
N GLY A 484 -9.37 18.95 -7.18
CA GLY A 484 -10.32 19.94 -7.72
C GLY A 484 -11.77 19.49 -7.52
N TRP A 485 -12.08 18.23 -7.81
CA TRP A 485 -13.41 17.66 -7.53
C TRP A 485 -13.77 17.74 -6.04
N LYS A 486 -12.87 17.36 -5.12
CA LYS A 486 -13.09 17.46 -3.66
C LYS A 486 -13.31 18.90 -3.19
N GLU A 487 -12.67 19.87 -3.83
CA GLU A 487 -12.81 21.29 -3.55
C GLU A 487 -14.06 21.94 -4.18
N GLY A 488 -14.86 21.14 -4.86
CA GLY A 488 -16.18 21.53 -5.38
C GLY A 488 -16.22 21.93 -6.84
N ASP A 489 -15.19 21.59 -7.64
CA ASP A 489 -15.25 21.70 -9.11
C ASP A 489 -15.84 20.41 -9.70
N PRO A 490 -17.13 20.39 -10.10
CA PRO A 490 -17.76 19.19 -10.62
C PRO A 490 -17.21 18.79 -11.99
N ASN A 491 -16.51 19.67 -12.69
CA ASN A 491 -16.00 19.47 -14.04
C ASN A 491 -14.49 19.27 -14.11
N SER A 492 -13.84 19.02 -12.96
CA SER A 492 -12.38 18.86 -12.86
C SER A 492 -11.84 17.71 -13.73
N PHE A 493 -12.60 16.62 -13.89
CA PHE A 493 -12.30 15.51 -14.81
C PHE A 493 -13.57 14.83 -15.29
N GLU A 494 -13.45 13.96 -16.30
CA GLU A 494 -14.56 13.15 -16.84
C GLU A 494 -14.34 11.67 -16.52
N LEU A 495 -13.34 11.03 -17.15
CA LEU A 495 -12.93 9.66 -16.89
C LEU A 495 -11.46 9.64 -16.49
N GLN A 496 -11.10 8.79 -15.53
CA GLN A 496 -9.71 8.63 -15.10
C GLN A 496 -9.40 7.18 -14.76
N TRP A 497 -8.24 6.65 -15.21
CA TRP A 497 -7.73 5.37 -14.72
C TRP A 497 -7.33 5.47 -13.26
N ARG A 498 -7.89 4.58 -12.46
CA ARG A 498 -7.53 4.44 -11.06
C ARG A 498 -7.46 2.98 -10.65
N GLY A 499 -6.64 2.71 -9.64
CA GLY A 499 -6.61 1.42 -8.96
C GLY A 499 -6.76 1.66 -7.46
N TRP A 500 -7.70 0.99 -6.83
CA TRP A 500 -7.83 1.02 -5.39
C TRP A 500 -7.12 -0.19 -4.77
N ASN A 501 -6.14 0.07 -3.92
CA ASN A 501 -5.40 -0.97 -3.20
C ASN A 501 -6.00 -1.16 -1.80
N THR A 502 -6.47 -2.36 -1.51
CA THR A 502 -6.90 -2.70 -0.15
C THR A 502 -5.68 -2.96 0.72
N SER A 503 -5.60 -2.27 1.85
CA SER A 503 -4.55 -2.51 2.86
C SER A 503 -4.70 -3.86 3.57
N THR A 504 -5.88 -4.47 3.49
CA THR A 504 -6.20 -5.76 4.12
C THR A 504 -6.85 -6.71 3.12
N PRO A 505 -6.82 -8.03 3.37
CA PRO A 505 -7.54 -9.00 2.56
C PRO A 505 -9.06 -9.01 2.81
N ALA A 506 -9.57 -8.13 3.67
CA ALA A 506 -10.99 -8.05 4.01
C ALA A 506 -11.80 -7.49 2.83
N PRO A 507 -12.81 -8.21 2.29
CA PRO A 507 -13.51 -7.81 1.08
C PRO A 507 -14.33 -6.53 1.23
N TRP A 508 -14.95 -6.27 2.40
CA TRP A 508 -15.66 -5.01 2.68
C TRP A 508 -14.74 -3.80 2.64
N ASN A 509 -13.46 -3.97 3.00
CA ASN A 509 -12.47 -2.91 2.93
C ASN A 509 -12.09 -2.53 1.48
N GLY A 510 -12.26 -3.46 0.54
CA GLY A 510 -12.14 -3.19 -0.89
C GLY A 510 -13.16 -2.19 -1.42
N LEU A 511 -14.30 -2.09 -0.77
CA LEU A 511 -15.43 -1.23 -1.17
C LEU A 511 -15.45 0.14 -0.45
N LYS A 512 -14.57 0.38 0.52
CA LYS A 512 -14.62 1.61 1.36
C LYS A 512 -14.52 2.91 0.58
N VAL A 513 -13.89 2.90 -0.60
CA VAL A 513 -13.74 4.10 -1.45
C VAL A 513 -15.08 4.63 -1.98
N TYR A 514 -16.11 3.78 -2.00
CA TYR A 514 -17.46 4.17 -2.41
C TYR A 514 -18.28 4.76 -1.26
N SER A 515 -17.85 4.58 0.03
CA SER A 515 -18.55 5.15 1.17
C SER A 515 -18.28 6.65 1.32
N SER A 516 -19.33 7.42 1.65
CA SER A 516 -19.21 8.83 2.00
C SER A 516 -18.52 9.04 3.36
N MET A 517 -18.50 8.00 4.21
CA MET A 517 -17.85 8.03 5.53
C MET A 517 -16.34 7.88 5.45
N TYR A 518 -15.79 7.46 4.30
CA TYR A 518 -14.36 7.31 4.15
C TYR A 518 -13.69 8.67 3.92
N SER A 519 -12.88 9.10 4.90
CA SER A 519 -12.22 10.42 4.90
C SER A 519 -11.34 10.66 3.66
N ASN A 520 -10.77 9.59 3.08
CA ASN A 520 -9.91 9.66 1.90
C ASN A 520 -10.62 9.24 0.60
N LYS A 521 -11.94 9.41 0.55
CA LYS A 521 -12.77 9.12 -0.62
C LYS A 521 -12.23 9.81 -1.87
N ASN A 522 -12.05 9.04 -2.94
CA ASN A 522 -11.56 9.51 -4.23
C ASN A 522 -12.48 9.13 -5.40
N GLU A 523 -13.61 8.45 -5.10
CA GLU A 523 -14.62 8.04 -6.07
C GLU A 523 -15.83 8.98 -5.99
N PRO A 524 -16.20 9.66 -7.09
CA PRO A 524 -17.33 10.61 -7.14
C PRO A 524 -18.69 9.90 -7.17
N TYR A 525 -18.96 9.09 -6.15
CA TYR A 525 -20.15 8.27 -6.02
C TYR A 525 -20.73 8.42 -4.61
N TYR A 526 -22.06 8.50 -4.49
CA TYR A 526 -22.77 8.64 -3.21
C TYR A 526 -24.04 7.80 -3.26
N ASN A 527 -24.24 6.96 -2.24
CA ASN A 527 -25.44 6.14 -2.09
C ASN A 527 -25.69 5.86 -0.61
N ASP A 528 -26.84 6.31 -0.08
CA ASP A 528 -27.17 6.20 1.33
C ASP A 528 -27.39 4.75 1.79
N GLU A 529 -27.90 3.86 0.90
CA GLU A 529 -28.07 2.44 1.19
C GLU A 529 -26.73 1.73 1.32
N PHE A 530 -25.79 2.06 0.41
CA PHE A 530 -24.42 1.58 0.49
C PHE A 530 -23.76 2.01 1.80
N ASP A 531 -23.88 3.28 2.18
CA ASP A 531 -23.29 3.83 3.40
C ASP A 531 -23.85 3.14 4.66
N ALA A 532 -25.16 2.86 4.71
CA ALA A 532 -25.79 2.14 5.82
C ALA A 532 -25.27 0.68 5.93
N LEU A 533 -25.06 0.00 4.80
CA LEU A 533 -24.49 -1.36 4.79
C LEU A 533 -23.01 -1.34 5.18
N TRP A 534 -22.26 -0.34 4.72
CA TRP A 534 -20.84 -0.19 5.04
C TRP A 534 -20.64 0.09 6.53
N GLU A 535 -21.49 0.96 7.13
CA GLU A 535 -21.50 1.22 8.56
C GLU A 535 -21.72 -0.08 9.37
N LYS A 536 -22.73 -0.87 9.00
CA LYS A 536 -23.00 -2.16 9.63
C LYS A 536 -21.83 -3.13 9.49
N ALA A 537 -21.28 -3.30 8.29
CA ALA A 537 -20.18 -4.24 8.06
C ALA A 537 -18.90 -3.89 8.85
N ASN A 538 -18.68 -2.63 9.19
CA ASN A 538 -17.47 -2.16 9.86
C ASN A 538 -17.63 -1.93 11.36
N TYR A 539 -18.81 -1.52 11.83
CA TYR A 539 -18.98 -1.08 13.22
C TYR A 539 -20.01 -1.89 14.01
N ASP A 540 -20.91 -2.65 13.35
CA ASP A 540 -21.86 -3.49 14.07
C ASP A 540 -21.16 -4.73 14.65
N ILE A 541 -21.31 -4.91 15.98
CA ILE A 541 -20.70 -6.05 16.68
C ILE A 541 -21.25 -7.40 16.20
N GLU A 542 -22.52 -7.47 15.78
CA GLU A 542 -23.10 -8.69 15.22
C GLU A 542 -22.39 -9.06 13.92
N ALA A 543 -22.16 -8.10 13.03
CA ALA A 543 -21.43 -8.34 11.79
C ALA A 543 -19.97 -8.74 12.04
N LYS A 544 -19.32 -8.20 13.07
CA LYS A 544 -17.96 -8.57 13.46
C LYS A 544 -17.86 -9.98 14.04
N LEU A 545 -18.88 -10.44 14.76
CA LEU A 545 -18.94 -11.77 15.37
C LEU A 545 -19.48 -12.85 14.44
N ASP A 546 -20.20 -12.49 13.38
CA ASP A 546 -20.74 -13.41 12.36
C ASP A 546 -20.10 -13.13 10.98
N PRO A 547 -19.01 -13.85 10.63
CA PRO A 547 -18.35 -13.67 9.33
C PRO A 547 -19.26 -13.93 8.13
N ALA A 548 -20.26 -14.82 8.25
CA ALA A 548 -21.19 -15.10 7.16
C ALA A 548 -22.14 -13.93 6.94
N TYR A 549 -22.65 -13.33 7.99
CA TYR A 549 -23.47 -12.11 7.94
C TYR A 549 -22.66 -10.94 7.37
N ARG A 550 -21.43 -10.73 7.85
CA ARG A 550 -20.54 -9.68 7.33
C ARG A 550 -20.25 -9.85 5.84
N MET A 551 -20.08 -11.11 5.39
CA MET A 551 -19.88 -11.43 3.98
C MET A 551 -21.13 -11.15 3.15
N ASP A 552 -22.33 -11.38 3.70
CA ASP A 552 -23.59 -11.04 3.05
C ASP A 552 -23.77 -9.52 2.88
N LEU A 553 -23.47 -8.73 3.91
CA LEU A 553 -23.43 -7.26 3.81
C LEU A 553 -22.45 -6.81 2.72
N THR A 554 -21.30 -7.46 2.60
CA THR A 554 -20.31 -7.15 1.56
C THR A 554 -20.85 -7.40 0.17
N ARG A 555 -21.55 -8.54 -0.05
CA ARG A 555 -22.19 -8.85 -1.33
C ARG A 555 -23.28 -7.83 -1.70
N GLN A 556 -24.09 -7.41 -0.74
CA GLN A 556 -25.11 -6.37 -0.94
C GLN A 556 -24.44 -5.05 -1.36
N MET A 557 -23.38 -4.63 -0.69
CA MET A 557 -22.61 -3.43 -1.06
C MET A 557 -22.02 -3.54 -2.47
N GLU A 558 -21.38 -4.67 -2.80
CA GLU A 558 -20.80 -4.86 -4.14
C GLU A 558 -21.88 -4.86 -5.22
N LYS A 559 -23.03 -5.47 -4.94
CA LYS A 559 -24.18 -5.45 -5.87
C LYS A 559 -24.63 -4.03 -6.20
N ILE A 560 -24.76 -3.17 -5.20
CA ILE A 560 -25.17 -1.77 -5.41
C ILE A 560 -24.18 -1.05 -6.33
N VAL A 561 -22.89 -1.12 -6.06
CA VAL A 561 -21.87 -0.40 -6.84
C VAL A 561 -21.70 -0.97 -8.26
N LEU A 562 -21.98 -2.26 -8.46
CA LEU A 562 -22.00 -2.89 -9.79
C LEU A 562 -23.28 -2.52 -10.58
N ASP A 563 -24.46 -2.60 -9.96
CA ASP A 563 -25.73 -2.29 -10.63
C ASP A 563 -25.81 -0.82 -11.08
N GLU A 564 -25.23 0.08 -10.28
CA GLU A 564 -25.17 1.51 -10.59
C GLU A 564 -23.92 1.91 -11.40
N VAL A 565 -23.03 0.98 -11.67
CA VAL A 565 -21.73 1.24 -12.32
C VAL A 565 -21.05 2.45 -11.67
N ALA A 566 -20.80 2.35 -10.35
CA ALA A 566 -20.14 3.41 -9.59
C ALA A 566 -18.74 3.73 -10.16
N ALA A 567 -18.06 2.71 -10.64
CA ALA A 567 -16.87 2.75 -11.49
C ALA A 567 -16.95 1.59 -12.48
N CYS A 568 -16.24 1.66 -13.60
CA CYS A 568 -16.16 0.56 -14.54
C CYS A 568 -14.90 -0.28 -14.27
N PRO A 569 -15.01 -1.48 -13.66
CA PRO A 569 -13.86 -2.36 -13.46
C PRO A 569 -13.40 -2.95 -14.79
N VAL A 570 -12.08 -3.11 -14.95
CA VAL A 570 -11.50 -3.57 -16.22
C VAL A 570 -10.56 -4.75 -16.04
N TYR A 571 -9.53 -4.64 -15.21
CA TYR A 571 -8.58 -5.74 -15.00
C TYR A 571 -7.89 -5.65 -13.64
N GLU A 572 -7.43 -6.78 -13.14
CA GLU A 572 -6.44 -6.86 -12.07
C GLU A 572 -5.05 -6.97 -12.67
N ALA A 573 -4.07 -6.29 -12.06
CA ALA A 573 -2.68 -6.34 -12.47
C ALA A 573 -1.84 -7.13 -11.43
N PRO A 574 -1.72 -8.46 -11.54
CA PRO A 574 -0.84 -9.23 -10.68
C PRO A 574 0.60 -8.82 -10.92
N SER A 575 1.45 -8.97 -9.91
CA SER A 575 2.88 -8.82 -10.06
C SER A 575 3.56 -10.18 -10.22
N TYR A 576 4.64 -10.19 -10.99
CA TYR A 576 5.48 -11.37 -11.23
C TYR A 576 6.87 -11.07 -10.70
N ASN A 577 7.39 -11.95 -9.86
CA ASN A 577 8.66 -11.76 -9.19
C ASN A 577 9.56 -12.95 -9.47
N LEU A 578 10.84 -12.70 -9.71
CA LEU A 578 11.87 -13.72 -9.69
C LEU A 578 12.49 -13.74 -8.30
N ILE A 579 12.65 -14.92 -7.72
CA ILE A 579 13.26 -15.12 -6.40
C ILE A 579 14.41 -16.09 -6.55
N SER A 580 15.59 -15.69 -6.06
CA SER A 580 16.82 -16.49 -6.14
C SER A 580 16.60 -17.89 -5.56
N SER A 581 17.14 -18.91 -6.22
CA SER A 581 17.12 -20.29 -5.72
C SER A 581 17.88 -20.48 -4.41
N LYS A 582 18.69 -19.51 -3.98
CA LYS A 582 19.35 -19.48 -2.68
C LYS A 582 18.40 -19.07 -1.54
N ILE A 583 17.23 -18.55 -1.86
CA ILE A 583 16.23 -18.10 -0.88
C ILE A 583 15.19 -19.20 -0.69
N HIS A 584 15.03 -19.61 0.57
CA HIS A 584 14.00 -20.58 0.95
C HIS A 584 12.90 -19.85 1.71
N LEU A 585 11.79 -19.61 1.05
CA LEU A 585 10.62 -18.96 1.63
C LEU A 585 9.93 -19.87 2.66
N VAL A 586 9.27 -19.27 3.64
CA VAL A 586 8.43 -20.03 4.61
C VAL A 586 7.08 -20.46 4.00
N CYS A 587 6.69 -19.85 2.87
CA CYS A 587 5.47 -20.13 2.13
C CYS A 587 5.84 -20.29 0.65
N ASP A 588 5.39 -21.38 0.02
CA ASP A 588 5.67 -21.63 -1.40
C ASP A 588 4.95 -20.64 -2.32
N GLU A 589 3.80 -20.14 -1.86
CA GLU A 589 2.97 -19.19 -2.59
C GLU A 589 2.79 -17.87 -1.83
N TYR A 590 2.33 -16.87 -2.55
CA TYR A 590 1.98 -15.57 -1.96
C TYR A 590 0.76 -15.70 -1.04
N ILE A 591 0.90 -15.30 0.22
CA ILE A 591 -0.23 -15.25 1.17
C ILE A 591 -0.90 -13.88 1.07
N PRO A 592 -2.19 -13.80 0.70
CA PRO A 592 -2.92 -12.54 0.70
C PRO A 592 -2.86 -11.83 2.05
N GLY A 593 -2.49 -10.55 2.04
CA GLY A 593 -2.34 -9.74 3.25
C GLY A 593 -0.99 -9.86 3.95
N TYR A 594 -0.20 -10.92 3.67
CA TYR A 594 1.11 -11.14 4.28
C TYR A 594 2.28 -11.01 3.27
N GLY A 595 2.10 -11.51 2.05
CA GLY A 595 3.13 -11.51 1.01
C GLY A 595 3.92 -12.81 0.93
N PHE A 596 5.18 -12.73 0.47
CA PHE A 596 6.09 -13.88 0.37
C PHE A 596 6.87 -14.17 1.66
N GLY A 597 6.78 -13.28 2.65
CA GLY A 597 7.44 -13.48 3.95
C GLY A 597 8.97 -13.43 3.91
N TYR A 598 9.56 -12.58 3.09
CA TYR A 598 11.02 -12.46 2.93
C TYR A 598 11.78 -12.33 4.25
N ILE A 599 11.22 -11.63 5.23
CA ILE A 599 11.84 -11.42 6.55
C ILE A 599 12.05 -12.74 7.33
N LEU A 600 11.25 -13.76 7.06
CA LEU A 600 11.30 -15.07 7.70
C LEU A 600 12.04 -16.12 6.85
N SER A 601 12.48 -15.77 5.65
CA SER A 601 13.20 -16.68 4.76
C SER A 601 14.55 -17.11 5.35
N THR A 602 15.09 -18.21 4.80
CA THR A 602 16.48 -18.60 4.99
C THR A 602 17.24 -18.41 3.70
N LYS A 603 18.55 -18.28 3.79
CA LYS A 603 19.46 -18.14 2.65
C LYS A 603 20.59 -19.13 2.76
N ASP A 604 20.98 -19.80 1.63
CA ASP A 604 22.13 -20.71 1.56
C ASP A 604 23.45 -19.98 1.77
#